data_8d6682dae6c29170f9bf7f575295347b
#
_entry.id   8d6682dae6c29170f9bf7f575295347b
#
_cell.length_a   1.000
_cell.length_b   1.000
_cell.length_c   1.000
_cell.angle_alpha   90.00
_cell.angle_beta   90.00
_cell.angle_gamma   90.00
#
_symmetry.space_group_name_H-M   'P 1'
#
loop_
_entity.id
_entity.type
_entity.pdbx_description
1 polymer ?
#
loop_
_entity_poly.entity_id
_entity_poly.type
_entity_poly.pdbx_seq_one_letter_code
_entity_poly.pdbx_strand_id
1 'polypeptide(L)'
;MISYGRQFIDKKDISAVVKVLKSKNLTQGPIVEKFENDLKKFMGSKYCCVLSSGTGALHLTGLTLGWNERDYVITTPISFLATSNAILYSGAKPIFVDIDKDTYNI
;
A
#
# COMPACT_ATOMS: atom_id res chain seq x y z
N MET A 1 -26.89 8.42 8.30
CA MET A 1 -26.11 7.30 7.72
C MET A 1 -24.64 7.54 8.03
N ILE A 2 -23.97 6.59 8.67
CA ILE A 2 -22.53 6.69 8.96
C ILE A 2 -21.81 6.29 7.67
N SER A 3 -20.97 7.17 7.11
CA SER A 3 -20.19 6.85 5.92
C SER A 3 -19.00 5.96 6.30
N TYR A 4 -18.66 5.00 5.45
CA TYR A 4 -17.53 4.09 5.64
C TYR A 4 -16.19 4.82 5.81
N GLY A 5 -15.98 5.86 5.05
CA GLY A 5 -14.81 6.71 5.15
C GLY A 5 -14.91 7.90 4.20
N ARG A 6 -14.16 8.94 4.49
CA ARG A 6 -14.05 10.11 3.64
C ARG A 6 -12.63 10.66 3.74
N GLN A 7 -12.04 10.95 2.59
CA GLN A 7 -10.74 11.63 2.51
C GLN A 7 -10.87 13.06 3.02
N PHE A 8 -9.80 13.56 3.62
CA PHE A 8 -9.62 14.96 3.92
C PHE A 8 -8.63 15.56 2.90
N ILE A 9 -9.05 16.59 2.20
CA ILE A 9 -8.23 17.30 1.21
C ILE A 9 -8.33 18.79 1.51
N ASP A 10 -7.20 19.43 1.74
CA ASP A 10 -7.10 20.86 1.99
C ASP A 10 -6.53 21.64 0.79
N LYS A 11 -6.42 22.97 0.96
CA LYS A 11 -5.89 23.86 -0.08
C LYS A 11 -4.41 23.59 -0.40
N LYS A 12 -3.65 23.05 0.55
CA LYS A 12 -2.23 22.72 0.34
C LYS A 12 -2.09 21.52 -0.56
N ASP A 13 -2.93 20.50 -0.35
CA ASP A 13 -2.98 19.30 -1.20
C ASP A 13 -3.31 19.69 -2.65
N ILE A 14 -4.36 20.48 -2.84
CA ILE A 14 -4.76 20.95 -4.17
C ILE A 14 -3.64 21.76 -4.83
N SER A 15 -3.01 22.66 -4.09
CA SER A 15 -1.91 23.49 -4.61
C SER A 15 -0.70 22.65 -5.01
N ALA A 16 -0.37 21.61 -4.23
CA ALA A 16 0.72 20.69 -4.53
C ALA A 16 0.46 19.92 -5.85
N VAL A 17 -0.74 19.41 -6.03
CA VAL A 17 -1.14 18.70 -7.25
C VAL A 17 -1.09 19.64 -8.47
N VAL A 18 -1.67 20.85 -8.35
CA VAL A 18 -1.64 21.84 -9.44
C VAL A 18 -0.20 22.22 -9.81
N LYS A 19 0.69 22.35 -8.83
CA LYS A 19 2.11 22.63 -9.09
C LYS A 19 2.78 21.52 -9.90
N VAL A 20 2.50 20.25 -9.59
CA VAL A 20 3.02 19.11 -10.36
C VAL A 20 2.45 19.10 -11.78
N LEU A 21 1.14 19.30 -11.93
CA LEU A 21 0.49 19.33 -13.25
C LEU A 21 1.07 20.41 -14.17
N LYS A 22 1.56 21.52 -13.60
CA LYS A 22 2.23 22.61 -14.35
C LYS A 22 3.74 22.40 -14.51
N SER A 23 4.30 21.32 -13.97
CA SER A 23 5.72 21.01 -14.08
C SER A 23 6.06 20.28 -15.38
N LYS A 24 7.35 20.09 -15.65
CA LYS A 24 7.82 19.36 -16.83
C LYS A 24 7.60 17.85 -16.72
N ASN A 25 7.46 17.31 -15.51
CA ASN A 25 7.42 15.87 -15.25
C ASN A 25 6.09 15.50 -14.59
N LEU A 26 5.19 14.87 -15.35
CA LEU A 26 3.93 14.34 -14.85
C LEU A 26 4.04 12.87 -14.40
N THR A 27 4.91 12.11 -15.06
CA THR A 27 5.16 10.70 -14.76
C THR A 27 6.59 10.57 -14.25
N GLN A 28 6.78 9.92 -13.10
CA GLN A 28 8.07 9.85 -12.44
C GLN A 28 8.66 11.26 -12.20
N GLY A 29 9.81 11.39 -11.64
CA GLY A 29 10.45 12.69 -11.48
C GLY A 29 10.65 13.08 -10.02
N PRO A 30 11.13 14.32 -9.76
CA PRO A 30 11.68 14.72 -8.46
C PRO A 30 10.66 14.71 -7.32
N ILE A 31 9.36 14.78 -7.61
CA ILE A 31 8.32 14.74 -6.57
C ILE A 31 8.13 13.33 -6.03
N VAL A 32 8.24 12.30 -6.88
CA VAL A 32 8.20 10.89 -6.44
C VAL A 32 9.40 10.60 -5.55
N GLU A 33 10.61 10.97 -6.00
CA GLU A 33 11.84 10.81 -5.22
C GLU A 33 11.78 11.56 -3.87
N LYS A 34 11.25 12.79 -3.89
CA LYS A 34 11.05 13.55 -2.66
C LYS A 34 10.11 12.83 -1.71
N PHE A 35 9.00 12.29 -2.20
CA PHE A 35 8.02 11.56 -1.40
C PHE A 35 8.64 10.29 -0.79
N GLU A 36 9.40 9.51 -1.57
CA GLU A 36 10.14 8.35 -1.06
C GLU A 36 11.13 8.73 0.05
N ASN A 37 11.84 9.84 -0.13
CA ASN A 37 12.78 10.35 0.88
C ASN A 37 12.09 10.83 2.15
N ASP A 38 10.95 11.49 2.03
CA ASP A 38 10.15 11.94 3.17
C ASP A 38 9.58 10.72 3.94
N LEU A 39 9.06 9.71 3.23
CA LEU A 39 8.60 8.46 3.83
C LEU A 39 9.72 7.68 4.53
N LYS A 40 10.90 7.58 3.92
CA LYS A 40 12.07 6.96 4.57
C LYS A 40 12.38 7.61 5.91
N LYS A 41 12.39 8.94 5.96
CA LYS A 41 12.65 9.68 7.19
C LYS A 41 11.56 9.44 8.23
N PHE A 42 10.29 9.51 7.80
CA PHE A 42 9.15 9.32 8.70
C PHE A 42 9.11 7.92 9.30
N MET A 43 9.37 6.89 8.49
CA MET A 43 9.33 5.48 8.90
C MET A 43 10.64 4.98 9.52
N GLY A 44 11.72 5.77 9.48
CA GLY A 44 13.05 5.31 9.92
C GLY A 44 13.62 4.18 9.05
N SER A 45 13.14 4.04 7.80
CA SER A 45 13.56 2.97 6.90
C SER A 45 14.78 3.38 6.05
N LYS A 46 15.60 2.39 5.67
CA LYS A 46 16.75 2.61 4.79
C LYS A 46 16.33 2.85 3.34
N TYR A 47 15.28 2.18 2.90
CA TYR A 47 14.75 2.23 1.53
C TYR A 47 13.25 2.48 1.53
N CYS A 48 12.76 3.08 0.46
CA CYS A 48 11.33 3.25 0.18
C CYS A 48 11.13 3.20 -1.33
N CYS A 49 10.04 2.58 -1.74
CA CYS A 49 9.60 2.56 -3.13
C CYS A 49 8.12 2.91 -3.16
N VAL A 50 7.77 3.92 -3.94
CA VAL A 50 6.39 4.37 -4.14
C VAL A 50 5.80 3.66 -5.35
N LEU A 51 4.59 3.15 -5.20
CA LEU A 51 3.86 2.42 -6.22
C LEU A 51 2.51 3.10 -6.51
N SER A 52 1.89 2.75 -7.62
CA SER A 52 0.63 3.35 -8.07
C SER A 52 -0.58 3.00 -7.19
N SER A 53 -0.49 1.94 -6.39
CA SER A 53 -1.58 1.50 -5.50
C SER A 53 -1.07 0.62 -4.37
N GLY A 54 -1.84 0.56 -3.27
CA GLY A 54 -1.57 -0.37 -2.17
C GLY A 54 -1.65 -1.84 -2.62
N THR A 55 -2.55 -2.19 -3.54
CA THR A 55 -2.62 -3.52 -4.14
C THR A 55 -1.32 -3.89 -4.86
N GLY A 56 -0.76 -2.98 -5.64
CA GLY A 56 0.53 -3.17 -6.28
C GLY A 56 1.66 -3.35 -5.28
N ALA A 57 1.63 -2.60 -4.18
CA ALA A 57 2.62 -2.71 -3.11
C ALA A 57 2.58 -4.08 -2.42
N LEU A 58 1.39 -4.57 -2.09
CA LEU A 58 1.22 -5.89 -1.49
C LEU A 58 1.69 -7.01 -2.43
N HIS A 59 1.30 -6.97 -3.71
CA HIS A 59 1.73 -7.95 -4.70
C HIS A 59 3.25 -7.94 -4.87
N LEU A 60 3.86 -6.78 -5.05
CA LEU A 60 5.31 -6.67 -5.21
C LEU A 60 6.07 -7.14 -3.97
N THR A 61 5.51 -6.94 -2.78
CA THR A 61 6.06 -7.47 -1.53
C THR A 61 6.11 -9.01 -1.57
N GLY A 62 5.01 -9.65 -1.96
CA GLY A 62 4.96 -11.11 -2.08
C GLY A 62 5.98 -11.66 -3.07
N LEU A 63 6.11 -11.01 -4.23
CA LEU A 63 7.12 -11.37 -5.23
C LEU A 63 8.55 -11.19 -4.71
N THR A 64 8.80 -10.09 -4.00
CA THR A 64 10.14 -9.81 -3.43
C THR A 64 10.52 -10.79 -2.33
N LEU A 65 9.54 -11.27 -1.56
CA LEU A 65 9.72 -12.30 -0.55
C LEU A 65 9.89 -13.71 -1.17
N GLY A 66 9.67 -13.84 -2.46
CA GLY A 66 9.80 -15.10 -3.18
C GLY A 66 8.64 -16.08 -2.95
N TRP A 67 7.47 -15.56 -2.56
CA TRP A 67 6.28 -16.39 -2.35
C TRP A 67 5.95 -17.21 -3.59
N ASN A 68 5.61 -18.47 -3.39
CA ASN A 68 5.33 -19.44 -4.46
C ASN A 68 4.27 -20.47 -4.02
N GLU A 69 3.94 -21.40 -4.87
CA GLU A 69 2.90 -22.42 -4.66
C GLU A 69 3.06 -23.32 -3.42
N ARG A 70 4.25 -23.37 -2.82
CA ARG A 70 4.56 -24.14 -1.60
C ARG A 70 4.32 -23.34 -0.33
N ASP A 71 4.14 -22.02 -0.44
CA ASP A 71 4.00 -21.14 0.71
C ASP A 71 2.53 -20.97 1.11
N TYR A 72 2.33 -20.89 2.41
CA TYR A 72 1.06 -20.53 3.01
C TYR A 72 1.23 -19.21 3.75
N VAL A 73 0.36 -18.25 3.47
CA VAL A 73 0.40 -16.92 4.08
C VAL A 73 -0.87 -16.69 4.89
N ILE A 74 -0.70 -16.48 6.19
CA ILE A 74 -1.82 -16.26 7.11
C ILE A 74 -2.34 -14.83 6.92
N THR A 75 -3.65 -14.71 6.85
CA THR A 75 -4.37 -13.43 6.77
C THR A 75 -5.76 -13.54 7.39
N THR A 76 -6.48 -12.44 7.50
CA THR A 76 -7.86 -12.41 7.99
C THR A 76 -8.85 -12.18 6.85
N PRO A 77 -10.08 -12.75 6.92
CA PRO A 77 -11.15 -12.40 5.99
C PRO A 77 -11.71 -10.98 6.22
N ILE A 78 -11.46 -10.38 7.39
CA ILE A 78 -11.91 -9.02 7.73
C ILE A 78 -10.84 -8.02 7.28
N SER A 79 -10.70 -7.87 5.97
CA SER A 79 -9.75 -6.96 5.33
C SER A 79 -10.22 -6.64 3.90
N PHE A 80 -9.54 -5.70 3.27
CA PHE A 80 -9.76 -5.45 1.85
C PHE A 80 -9.29 -6.63 1.01
N LEU A 81 -10.05 -6.97 -0.03
CA LEU A 81 -9.81 -8.13 -0.89
C LEU A 81 -8.38 -8.20 -1.46
N ALA A 82 -7.73 -7.05 -1.67
CA ALA A 82 -6.36 -7.01 -2.17
C ALA A 82 -5.36 -7.75 -1.27
N THR A 83 -5.63 -7.87 0.04
CA THR A 83 -4.75 -8.58 0.97
C THR A 83 -4.62 -10.06 0.60
N SER A 84 -5.73 -10.76 0.41
CA SER A 84 -5.72 -12.16 -0.01
C SER A 84 -5.34 -12.35 -1.48
N ASN A 85 -5.77 -11.43 -2.35
CA ASN A 85 -5.43 -11.50 -3.76
C ASN A 85 -3.94 -11.31 -4.03
N ALA A 86 -3.25 -10.47 -3.28
CA ALA A 86 -1.80 -10.29 -3.43
C ALA A 86 -1.03 -11.59 -3.13
N ILE A 87 -1.52 -12.39 -2.18
CA ILE A 87 -0.97 -13.72 -1.88
C ILE A 87 -1.14 -14.63 -3.10
N LEU A 88 -2.36 -14.68 -3.66
CA LEU A 88 -2.65 -15.50 -4.84
C LEU A 88 -1.86 -15.04 -6.08
N TYR A 89 -1.74 -13.73 -6.30
CA TYR A 89 -0.98 -13.16 -7.43
C TYR A 89 0.52 -13.49 -7.35
N SER A 90 1.02 -13.69 -6.14
CA SER A 90 2.40 -14.10 -5.90
C SER A 90 2.60 -15.62 -5.99
N GLY A 91 1.54 -16.38 -6.25
CA GLY A 91 1.57 -17.84 -6.36
C GLY A 91 1.37 -18.59 -5.04
N ALA A 92 1.31 -17.91 -3.90
CA ALA A 92 1.11 -18.52 -2.59
C ALA A 92 -0.36 -18.80 -2.27
N LYS A 93 -0.62 -19.51 -1.18
CA LYS A 93 -1.95 -19.91 -0.71
C LYS A 93 -2.34 -19.12 0.54
N PRO A 94 -3.44 -18.34 0.53
CA PRO A 94 -3.90 -17.68 1.73
C PRO A 94 -4.53 -18.68 2.71
N ILE A 95 -4.20 -18.55 3.98
CA ILE A 95 -4.91 -19.20 5.09
C ILE A 95 -5.61 -18.12 5.90
N PHE A 96 -6.93 -18.23 5.97
CA PHE A 96 -7.73 -17.30 6.74
C PHE A 96 -7.82 -17.75 8.20
N VAL A 97 -7.55 -16.82 9.10
CA VAL A 97 -7.74 -16.97 10.54
C VAL A 97 -8.65 -15.87 11.05
N ASP A 98 -9.37 -16.14 12.13
CA ASP A 98 -10.26 -15.16 12.72
C ASP A 98 -9.48 -14.08 13.47
N ILE A 99 -10.15 -12.98 13.75
CA ILE A 99 -9.59 -11.87 14.53
C ILE A 99 -9.98 -11.99 15.99
N ASP A 100 -9.15 -11.45 16.85
CA ASP A 100 -9.51 -11.15 18.23
C ASP A 100 -10.57 -10.05 18.28
N LYS A 101 -11.61 -10.22 19.10
CA LYS A 101 -12.78 -9.32 19.13
C LYS A 101 -12.48 -7.94 19.72
N ASP A 102 -11.45 -7.84 20.54
CA ASP A 102 -11.13 -6.59 21.24
C ASP A 102 -10.08 -5.78 20.48
N THR A 103 -9.11 -6.45 19.87
CA THR A 103 -8.00 -5.80 19.17
C THR A 103 -8.18 -5.72 17.68
N TYR A 104 -9.06 -6.53 17.09
CA TYR A 104 -9.27 -6.73 15.64
C TYR A 104 -8.01 -7.21 14.88
N ASN A 105 -7.03 -7.73 15.58
CA ASN A 105 -5.83 -8.35 15.00
C ASN A 105 -5.94 -9.89 15.01
N ILE A 106 -5.13 -10.54 14.17
CA ILE A 106 -4.94 -11.99 14.16
C ILE A 106 -3.91 -12.40 15.20
#